data_0828097551c05f30584aaab92e5ab430
#
_entry.id   0828097551c05f30584aaab92e5ab430
#
_cell.length_a   1.000
_cell.length_b   1.000
_cell.length_c   1.000
_cell.angle_alpha   90.00
_cell.angle_beta   90.00
_cell.angle_gamma   90.00
#
_symmetry.space_group_name_H-M   'P 1'
#
loop_
_entity.id
_entity.type
_entity.pdbx_description
1 polymer ?
#
loop_
_entity_poly.entity_id
_entity_poly.type
_entity_poly.pdbx_seq_one_letter_code
_entity_poly.pdbx_strand_id
1 'polypeptide(L)'
;MTDLRDSIFNYIIKSMEKNKDSYFLSIDQGSFGYEILKKKFPQRCINIGIAEQNAIGIASGLALENKIVFVYAISSFIYSRAYEQIKLNLCSMNLKVCIISSGPGYCYAPDGPTHYSLDDINVFNSLPNMKVYSPYDDKTCKQAISDFVNSKGPAYIRTDKGTFYQHSNSVLDVTHILKGKKNLIITHGYFVNLFAQKFDLLKQKKIGLVAINKLKPFNDSKLINILKKYKNCYFIDDSWPNASFGLYLTSLIHQRNLKTNIKII
;
A
#
# COMPACT_ATOMS: atom_id res chain seq x y z
N MET A 1 -11.52 -15.80 -5.25
CA MET A 1 -11.31 -14.82 -4.17
C MET A 1 -10.04 -15.18 -3.45
N THR A 2 -9.16 -14.23 -3.20
CA THR A 2 -7.86 -14.46 -2.55
C THR A 2 -7.73 -13.48 -1.39
N ASP A 3 -7.24 -13.92 -0.23
CA ASP A 3 -6.86 -12.99 0.84
C ASP A 3 -5.66 -12.17 0.36
N LEU A 4 -5.71 -10.86 0.58
CA LEU A 4 -4.69 -9.94 0.07
C LEU A 4 -3.32 -10.20 0.71
N ARG A 5 -3.30 -10.56 2.01
CA ARG A 5 -2.07 -10.91 2.71
C ARG A 5 -1.45 -12.17 2.15
N ASP A 6 -2.27 -13.19 1.87
CA ASP A 6 -1.78 -14.44 1.27
C ASP A 6 -1.20 -14.19 -0.12
N SER A 7 -1.82 -13.31 -0.91
CA SER A 7 -1.26 -12.88 -2.19
C SER A 7 0.10 -12.22 -2.03
N ILE A 8 0.25 -11.27 -1.11
CA ILE A 8 1.54 -10.60 -0.83
C ILE A 8 2.58 -11.64 -0.40
N PHE A 9 2.27 -12.51 0.57
CA PHE A 9 3.19 -13.55 1.03
C PHE A 9 3.61 -14.51 -0.09
N ASN A 10 2.69 -14.91 -0.96
CA ASN A 10 3.00 -15.75 -2.12
C ASN A 10 4.00 -15.09 -3.06
N TYR A 11 3.91 -13.78 -3.31
CA TYR A 11 4.88 -13.06 -4.14
C TYR A 11 6.21 -12.83 -3.44
N ILE A 12 6.22 -12.64 -2.11
CA ILE A 12 7.45 -12.60 -1.32
C ILE A 12 8.16 -13.96 -1.38
N ILE A 13 7.44 -15.07 -1.17
CA ILE A 13 7.98 -16.44 -1.28
C ILE A 13 8.65 -16.65 -2.64
N LYS A 14 7.93 -16.33 -3.73
CA LYS A 14 8.48 -16.43 -5.10
C LYS A 14 9.71 -15.55 -5.32
N SER A 15 9.77 -14.38 -4.70
CA SER A 15 10.93 -13.50 -4.75
C SER A 15 12.11 -14.10 -4.00
N MET A 16 11.90 -14.64 -2.80
CA MET A 16 12.95 -15.26 -1.97
C MET A 16 13.45 -16.58 -2.54
N GLU A 17 12.63 -17.30 -3.32
CA GLU A 17 13.07 -18.48 -4.11
C GLU A 17 14.08 -18.11 -5.18
N LYS A 18 13.82 -17.00 -5.88
CA LYS A 18 14.65 -16.52 -6.99
C LYS A 18 15.91 -15.82 -6.52
N ASN A 19 15.87 -15.20 -5.34
CA ASN A 19 16.98 -14.43 -4.78
C ASN A 19 17.36 -14.96 -3.40
N LYS A 20 18.54 -15.60 -3.32
CA LYS A 20 19.09 -16.16 -2.07
C LYS A 20 19.52 -15.07 -1.08
N ASP A 21 19.72 -13.84 -1.53
CA ASP A 21 20.09 -12.67 -0.74
C ASP A 21 18.86 -11.89 -0.23
N SER A 22 17.70 -12.54 -0.18
CA SER A 22 16.48 -11.94 0.38
C SER A 22 16.20 -12.47 1.78
N TYR A 23 15.82 -11.57 2.70
CA TYR A 23 15.50 -11.84 4.10
C TYR A 23 14.09 -11.35 4.42
N PHE A 24 13.45 -12.04 5.36
CA PHE A 24 12.15 -11.67 5.89
C PHE A 24 12.23 -11.53 7.41
N LEU A 25 11.85 -10.37 7.93
CA LEU A 25 11.83 -10.06 9.36
C LEU A 25 10.36 -9.89 9.81
N SER A 26 9.92 -10.68 10.79
CA SER A 26 8.63 -10.53 11.44
C SER A 26 8.80 -9.84 12.79
N ILE A 27 7.86 -8.94 13.13
CA ILE A 27 7.82 -8.29 14.43
C ILE A 27 6.72 -8.98 15.26
N ASP A 28 6.97 -10.22 15.62
CA ASP A 28 6.10 -11.11 16.42
C ASP A 28 4.65 -11.19 15.92
N GLN A 29 4.45 -10.94 14.64
CA GLN A 29 3.14 -11.04 14.00
C GLN A 29 3.04 -12.33 13.19
N GLY A 30 2.10 -13.20 13.59
CA GLY A 30 1.80 -14.42 12.88
C GLY A 30 0.84 -14.20 11.71
N SER A 31 0.97 -15.05 10.70
CA SER A 31 0.00 -15.22 9.61
C SER A 31 0.25 -16.58 8.95
N PHE A 32 -0.74 -17.09 8.23
CA PHE A 32 -0.56 -18.34 7.49
C PHE A 32 0.63 -18.27 6.51
N GLY A 33 0.76 -17.18 5.78
CA GLY A 33 1.89 -16.98 4.86
C GLY A 33 3.25 -16.89 5.57
N TYR A 34 3.29 -16.33 6.80
CA TYR A 34 4.50 -16.30 7.61
C TYR A 34 4.97 -17.71 8.02
N GLU A 35 4.07 -18.59 8.42
CA GLU A 35 4.41 -19.97 8.79
C GLU A 35 4.99 -20.74 7.59
N ILE A 36 4.46 -20.52 6.39
CA ILE A 36 5.03 -21.08 5.15
C ILE A 36 6.44 -20.54 4.91
N LEU A 37 6.65 -19.22 5.04
CA LEU A 37 7.96 -18.59 4.89
C LEU A 37 8.99 -19.14 5.87
N LYS A 38 8.63 -19.23 7.14
CA LYS A 38 9.50 -19.74 8.23
C LYS A 38 9.93 -21.19 7.96
N LYS A 39 8.97 -22.03 7.54
CA LYS A 39 9.25 -23.42 7.22
C LYS A 39 10.16 -23.56 5.98
N LYS A 40 9.97 -22.72 4.98
CA LYS A 40 10.70 -22.79 3.70
C LYS A 40 12.09 -22.15 3.75
N PHE A 41 12.24 -21.09 4.54
CA PHE A 41 13.47 -20.29 4.65
C PHE A 41 13.88 -20.06 6.12
N PRO A 42 14.12 -21.12 6.92
CA PRO A 42 14.30 -20.98 8.38
C PRO A 42 15.46 -20.07 8.77
N GLN A 43 16.53 -19.99 7.95
CA GLN A 43 17.70 -19.12 8.21
C GLN A 43 17.53 -17.68 7.69
N ARG A 44 16.51 -17.41 6.90
CA ARG A 44 16.27 -16.10 6.27
C ARG A 44 14.91 -15.51 6.62
N CYS A 45 14.16 -16.18 7.48
CA CYS A 45 12.89 -15.74 8.03
C CYS A 45 13.04 -15.66 9.57
N ILE A 46 13.22 -14.43 10.08
CA ILE A 46 13.65 -14.18 11.44
C ILE A 46 12.54 -13.44 12.19
N ASN A 47 12.12 -13.94 13.35
CA ASN A 47 11.26 -13.21 14.27
C ASN A 47 12.13 -12.34 15.18
N ILE A 48 11.91 -11.03 15.15
CA ILE A 48 12.66 -10.02 15.92
C ILE A 48 12.02 -9.76 17.29
N GLY A 49 10.83 -10.32 17.54
CA GLY A 49 10.01 -9.97 18.70
C GLY A 49 9.28 -8.63 18.50
N ILE A 50 8.62 -8.13 19.53
CA ILE A 50 7.89 -6.85 19.51
C ILE A 50 8.90 -5.69 19.66
N ALA A 51 9.65 -5.41 18.59
CA ALA A 51 10.78 -4.48 18.61
C ALA A 51 10.95 -3.76 17.27
N GLU A 52 10.03 -2.87 16.92
CA GLU A 52 9.92 -2.21 15.61
C GLU A 52 11.18 -1.42 15.26
N GLN A 53 11.73 -0.65 16.19
CA GLN A 53 12.96 0.13 15.96
C GLN A 53 14.16 -0.79 15.68
N ASN A 54 14.32 -1.84 16.48
CA ASN A 54 15.40 -2.81 16.31
C ASN A 54 15.27 -3.55 14.96
N ALA A 55 14.05 -3.93 14.57
CA ALA A 55 13.79 -4.57 13.29
C ALA A 55 14.21 -3.71 12.10
N ILE A 56 13.94 -2.40 12.14
CA ILE A 56 14.40 -1.46 11.11
C ILE A 56 15.92 -1.32 11.14
N GLY A 57 16.54 -1.31 12.32
CA GLY A 57 18.02 -1.30 12.46
C GLY A 57 18.66 -2.54 11.80
N ILE A 58 18.15 -3.73 12.13
CA ILE A 58 18.62 -5.00 11.53
C ILE A 58 18.39 -5.01 10.02
N ALA A 59 17.21 -4.59 9.57
CA ALA A 59 16.89 -4.50 8.14
C ALA A 59 17.84 -3.56 7.40
N SER A 60 18.22 -2.45 8.02
CA SER A 60 19.18 -1.49 7.48
C SER A 60 20.56 -2.11 7.32
N GLY A 61 21.07 -2.80 8.35
CA GLY A 61 22.36 -3.50 8.29
C GLY A 61 22.39 -4.54 7.18
N LEU A 62 21.34 -5.37 7.06
CA LEU A 62 21.22 -6.34 5.97
C LEU A 62 21.19 -5.68 4.59
N ALA A 63 20.47 -4.55 4.46
CA ALA A 63 20.37 -3.84 3.18
C ALA A 63 21.68 -3.14 2.78
N LEU A 64 22.50 -2.70 3.74
CA LEU A 64 23.87 -2.21 3.51
C LEU A 64 24.76 -3.29 2.93
N GLU A 65 24.56 -4.56 3.32
CA GLU A 65 25.19 -5.74 2.74
C GLU A 65 24.53 -6.22 1.44
N ASN A 66 23.83 -5.31 0.73
CA ASN A 66 23.14 -5.56 -0.54
C ASN A 66 22.03 -6.63 -0.48
N LYS A 67 21.48 -6.93 0.70
CA LYS A 67 20.34 -7.84 0.82
C LYS A 67 19.03 -7.13 0.49
N ILE A 68 18.06 -7.91 -0.02
CA ILE A 68 16.67 -7.46 -0.16
C ILE A 68 15.95 -7.84 1.12
N VAL A 69 15.36 -6.86 1.83
CA VAL A 69 14.74 -7.14 3.12
C VAL A 69 13.26 -6.81 3.11
N PHE A 70 12.45 -7.75 3.55
CA PHE A 70 11.02 -7.57 3.83
C PHE A 70 10.83 -7.52 5.34
N VAL A 71 10.11 -6.50 5.84
CA VAL A 71 9.77 -6.33 7.25
C VAL A 71 8.25 -6.39 7.39
N TYR A 72 7.72 -7.31 8.19
CA TYR A 72 6.29 -7.48 8.40
C TYR A 72 5.88 -7.05 9.79
N ALA A 73 4.94 -6.10 9.88
CA ALA A 73 4.51 -5.49 11.14
C ALA A 73 3.05 -5.02 11.09
N ILE A 74 2.47 -4.77 12.26
CA ILE A 74 1.21 -4.02 12.37
C ILE A 74 1.44 -2.56 11.95
N SER A 75 0.55 -2.04 11.12
CA SER A 75 0.70 -0.71 10.50
C SER A 75 0.89 0.40 11.54
N SER A 76 -0.02 0.54 12.49
CA SER A 76 0.03 1.59 13.52
C SER A 76 1.33 1.56 14.34
N PHE A 77 1.88 0.39 14.59
CA PHE A 77 3.09 0.26 15.43
C PHE A 77 4.35 0.59 14.64
N ILE A 78 4.48 0.09 13.42
CA ILE A 78 5.70 0.29 12.65
C ILE A 78 5.94 1.75 12.29
N TYR A 79 4.92 2.48 11.82
CA TYR A 79 5.14 3.87 11.43
C TYR A 79 5.29 4.80 12.64
N SER A 80 4.61 4.54 13.77
CA SER A 80 4.69 5.41 14.94
C SER A 80 5.95 5.16 15.77
N ARG A 81 6.27 3.89 16.05
CA ARG A 81 7.40 3.53 16.93
C ARG A 81 8.75 3.62 16.26
N ALA A 82 8.84 3.35 14.94
CA ALA A 82 10.11 3.29 14.21
C ALA A 82 10.27 4.42 13.17
N TYR A 83 9.50 5.51 13.29
CA TYR A 83 9.52 6.60 12.31
C TYR A 83 10.91 7.16 12.04
N GLU A 84 11.67 7.46 13.11
CA GLU A 84 13.02 8.02 12.99
C GLU A 84 13.96 7.06 12.25
N GLN A 85 13.97 5.78 12.62
CA GLN A 85 14.81 4.77 12.00
C GLN A 85 14.42 4.57 10.51
N ILE A 86 13.15 4.58 10.19
CA ILE A 86 12.68 4.50 8.80
C ILE A 86 13.16 5.73 8.02
N LYS A 87 12.99 6.93 8.57
CA LYS A 87 13.39 8.17 7.94
C LYS A 87 14.90 8.24 7.70
N LEU A 88 15.70 7.99 8.72
CA LEU A 88 17.14 8.16 8.66
C LEU A 88 17.83 6.97 7.99
N ASN A 89 17.54 5.75 8.44
CA ASN A 89 18.27 4.60 7.93
C ASN A 89 17.75 4.17 6.55
N LEU A 90 16.42 4.03 6.37
CA LEU A 90 15.91 3.51 5.12
C LEU A 90 15.80 4.60 4.04
N CYS A 91 15.18 5.72 4.38
CA CYS A 91 14.84 6.73 3.37
C CYS A 91 16.04 7.61 2.99
N SER A 92 16.79 8.13 3.97
CA SER A 92 17.94 9.00 3.68
C SER A 92 19.06 8.22 2.99
N MET A 93 19.31 6.98 3.38
CA MET A 93 20.32 6.11 2.77
C MET A 93 19.81 5.35 1.53
N ASN A 94 18.53 5.51 1.18
CA ASN A 94 17.89 4.86 0.04
C ASN A 94 18.04 3.33 0.03
N LEU A 95 17.89 2.68 1.18
CA LEU A 95 18.13 1.25 1.37
C LEU A 95 16.97 0.39 0.84
N LYS A 96 17.29 -0.81 0.36
CA LYS A 96 16.34 -1.74 -0.25
C LYS A 96 15.59 -2.57 0.79
N VAL A 97 14.69 -1.92 1.52
CA VAL A 97 13.84 -2.52 2.55
C VAL A 97 12.37 -2.28 2.21
N CYS A 98 11.55 -3.33 2.23
CA CYS A 98 10.11 -3.26 2.03
C CYS A 98 9.39 -3.50 3.35
N ILE A 99 8.65 -2.51 3.82
CA ILE A 99 7.77 -2.63 4.96
C ILE A 99 6.40 -3.13 4.46
N ILE A 100 6.00 -4.32 4.90
CA ILE A 100 4.68 -4.90 4.66
C ILE A 100 3.85 -4.65 5.90
N SER A 101 2.89 -3.76 5.81
CA SER A 101 2.04 -3.44 6.96
C SER A 101 0.76 -4.25 6.96
N SER A 102 0.38 -4.77 8.11
CA SER A 102 -0.90 -5.42 8.34
C SER A 102 -1.83 -4.50 9.11
N GLY A 103 -3.11 -4.50 8.74
CA GLY A 103 -4.13 -3.76 9.47
C GLY A 103 -4.09 -2.24 9.28
N PRO A 104 -3.95 -1.71 8.05
CA PRO A 104 -4.08 -0.28 7.81
C PRO A 104 -5.51 0.21 8.06
N GLY A 105 -5.65 1.52 8.26
CA GLY A 105 -6.95 2.15 8.49
C GLY A 105 -7.64 1.63 9.74
N TYR A 106 -8.90 1.28 9.63
CA TYR A 106 -9.73 0.65 10.67
C TYR A 106 -9.76 -0.86 10.61
N CYS A 107 -8.84 -1.50 9.90
CA CYS A 107 -8.84 -2.95 9.71
C CYS A 107 -8.85 -3.75 11.04
N TYR A 108 -8.21 -3.21 12.09
CA TYR A 108 -8.18 -3.74 13.45
C TYR A 108 -9.00 -2.89 14.43
N ALA A 109 -10.13 -2.32 13.99
CA ALA A 109 -10.98 -1.48 14.82
C ALA A 109 -11.43 -2.15 16.15
N PRO A 110 -11.74 -3.45 16.22
CA PRO A 110 -12.07 -4.12 17.48
C PRO A 110 -10.96 -4.07 18.54
N ASP A 111 -9.69 -3.93 18.12
CA ASP A 111 -8.53 -3.89 19.04
C ASP A 111 -8.29 -2.46 19.61
N GLY A 112 -9.11 -1.50 19.21
CA GLY A 112 -9.13 -0.14 19.75
C GLY A 112 -8.12 0.84 19.13
N PRO A 113 -8.02 2.06 19.68
CA PRO A 113 -7.27 3.17 19.09
C PRO A 113 -5.79 2.91 18.86
N THR A 114 -5.18 2.02 19.65
CA THR A 114 -3.77 1.65 19.50
C THR A 114 -3.47 0.94 18.16
N HIS A 115 -4.50 0.36 17.56
CA HIS A 115 -4.40 -0.38 16.30
C HIS A 115 -4.92 0.42 15.09
N TYR A 116 -5.45 1.63 15.27
CA TYR A 116 -5.89 2.48 14.16
C TYR A 116 -4.67 3.03 13.41
N SER A 117 -4.72 2.95 12.10
CA SER A 117 -3.65 3.40 11.21
C SER A 117 -4.23 4.35 10.15
N LEU A 118 -4.62 5.55 10.61
CA LEU A 118 -5.38 6.51 9.80
C LEU A 118 -4.49 7.58 9.14
N ASP A 119 -3.21 7.58 9.45
CA ASP A 119 -2.21 8.56 9.01
C ASP A 119 -0.96 7.94 8.36
N ASP A 120 -0.91 6.61 8.24
CA ASP A 120 0.21 5.87 7.67
C ASP A 120 0.59 6.33 6.26
N ILE A 121 -0.40 6.55 5.39
CA ILE A 121 -0.16 7.04 4.01
C ILE A 121 0.54 8.40 4.05
N ASN A 122 0.06 9.33 4.87
CA ASN A 122 0.62 10.67 4.94
C ASN A 122 2.05 10.65 5.50
N VAL A 123 2.26 9.87 6.57
CA VAL A 123 3.59 9.68 7.17
C VAL A 123 4.58 9.16 6.14
N PHE A 124 4.26 8.08 5.43
CA PHE A 124 5.17 7.51 4.44
C PHE A 124 5.28 8.35 3.15
N ASN A 125 4.22 9.06 2.76
CA ASN A 125 4.30 10.00 1.64
C ASN A 125 5.23 11.19 1.91
N SER A 126 5.38 11.62 3.16
CA SER A 126 6.29 12.71 3.53
C SER A 126 7.78 12.33 3.45
N LEU A 127 8.11 11.03 3.51
CA LEU A 127 9.49 10.55 3.58
C LEU A 127 10.15 10.52 2.18
N PRO A 128 11.39 11.00 2.02
CA PRO A 128 12.10 10.92 0.73
C PRO A 128 12.36 9.47 0.34
N ASN A 129 12.45 9.19 -0.97
CA ASN A 129 12.75 7.88 -1.55
C ASN A 129 11.76 6.75 -1.21
N MET A 130 10.85 6.92 -0.25
CA MET A 130 9.84 5.93 0.10
C MET A 130 8.83 5.76 -1.04
N LYS A 131 8.62 4.53 -1.48
CA LYS A 131 7.51 4.16 -2.36
C LYS A 131 6.33 3.70 -1.52
N VAL A 132 5.11 4.08 -1.91
CA VAL A 132 3.89 3.76 -1.16
C VAL A 132 2.89 3.06 -2.07
N TYR A 133 2.46 1.87 -1.67
CA TYR A 133 1.49 1.06 -2.39
C TYR A 133 0.30 0.70 -1.49
N SER A 134 -0.88 0.68 -2.10
CA SER A 134 -2.13 0.19 -1.50
C SER A 134 -2.82 -0.78 -2.46
N PRO A 135 -2.35 -2.02 -2.54
CA PRO A 135 -2.92 -3.04 -3.42
C PRO A 135 -4.38 -3.34 -3.10
N TYR A 136 -5.15 -3.72 -4.11
CA TYR A 136 -6.58 -4.01 -3.98
C TYR A 136 -6.99 -5.34 -4.63
N ASP A 137 -6.08 -6.03 -5.29
CA ASP A 137 -6.27 -7.38 -5.85
C ASP A 137 -4.93 -8.13 -6.02
N ASP A 138 -4.98 -9.38 -6.43
CA ASP A 138 -3.79 -10.23 -6.61
C ASP A 138 -2.77 -9.64 -7.58
N LYS A 139 -3.23 -9.07 -8.69
CA LYS A 139 -2.32 -8.47 -9.69
C LYS A 139 -1.60 -7.23 -9.16
N THR A 140 -2.29 -6.40 -8.40
CA THR A 140 -1.69 -5.21 -7.79
C THR A 140 -0.74 -5.56 -6.66
N CYS A 141 -0.97 -6.66 -5.93
CA CYS A 141 0.01 -7.23 -4.99
C CYS A 141 1.28 -7.67 -5.73
N LYS A 142 1.12 -8.42 -6.84
CA LYS A 142 2.24 -8.82 -7.69
C LYS A 142 3.05 -7.62 -8.17
N GLN A 143 2.35 -6.57 -8.64
CA GLN A 143 3.01 -5.35 -9.11
C GLN A 143 3.82 -4.69 -8.00
N ALA A 144 3.25 -4.48 -6.82
CA ALA A 144 3.92 -3.81 -5.71
C ALA A 144 5.22 -4.54 -5.32
N ILE A 145 5.18 -5.87 -5.17
CA ILE A 145 6.37 -6.67 -4.86
C ILE A 145 7.37 -6.64 -6.02
N SER A 146 6.92 -6.78 -7.26
CA SER A 146 7.80 -6.75 -8.44
C SER A 146 8.48 -5.38 -8.60
N ASP A 147 7.74 -4.28 -8.45
CA ASP A 147 8.28 -2.92 -8.51
C ASP A 147 9.35 -2.69 -7.42
N PHE A 148 9.09 -3.16 -6.20
CA PHE A 148 10.08 -3.08 -5.12
C PHE A 148 11.34 -3.88 -5.45
N VAL A 149 11.19 -5.14 -5.84
CA VAL A 149 12.32 -6.03 -6.12
C VAL A 149 13.19 -5.52 -7.28
N ASN A 150 12.58 -4.91 -8.30
CA ASN A 150 13.27 -4.43 -9.51
C ASN A 150 13.73 -2.97 -9.43
N SER A 151 13.47 -2.26 -8.34
CA SER A 151 13.85 -0.85 -8.18
C SER A 151 14.75 -0.63 -6.96
N LYS A 152 15.35 0.55 -6.84
CA LYS A 152 16.16 0.97 -5.68
C LYS A 152 15.29 1.59 -4.60
N GLY A 153 15.78 1.59 -3.37
CA GLY A 153 15.21 2.30 -2.23
C GLY A 153 14.04 1.60 -1.54
N PRO A 154 13.53 2.21 -0.46
CA PRO A 154 12.53 1.60 0.40
C PRO A 154 11.13 1.62 -0.19
N ALA A 155 10.30 0.70 0.29
CA ALA A 155 8.87 0.65 -0.02
C ALA A 155 8.03 0.39 1.23
N TYR A 156 6.81 0.91 1.22
CA TYR A 156 5.74 0.63 2.15
C TYR A 156 4.55 0.05 1.38
N ILE A 157 4.06 -1.11 1.77
CA ILE A 157 2.91 -1.78 1.16
C ILE A 157 1.84 -1.97 2.21
N ARG A 158 0.70 -1.31 2.05
CA ARG A 158 -0.49 -1.52 2.86
C ARG A 158 -1.10 -2.87 2.51
N THR A 159 -1.42 -3.66 3.54
CA THR A 159 -2.03 -4.98 3.33
C THR A 159 -3.30 -5.08 4.15
N ASP A 160 -4.43 -4.80 3.50
CA ASP A 160 -5.75 -4.95 4.09
C ASP A 160 -6.07 -6.43 4.35
N LYS A 161 -6.92 -6.67 5.35
CA LYS A 161 -7.44 -7.99 5.68
C LYS A 161 -8.73 -8.26 4.88
N GLY A 162 -8.87 -9.47 4.40
CA GLY A 162 -10.10 -9.92 3.75
C GLY A 162 -9.89 -10.45 2.33
N THR A 163 -10.97 -10.86 1.72
CA THR A 163 -10.99 -11.51 0.41
C THR A 163 -11.28 -10.48 -0.68
N PHE A 164 -10.47 -10.49 -1.72
CA PHE A 164 -10.51 -9.52 -2.80
C PHE A 164 -10.82 -10.20 -4.14
N TYR A 165 -11.54 -9.49 -5.00
CA TYR A 165 -11.84 -9.91 -6.37
C TYR A 165 -10.80 -9.35 -7.32
N GLN A 166 -10.55 -10.06 -8.43
CA GLN A 166 -9.74 -9.51 -9.51
C GLN A 166 -10.55 -8.46 -10.28
N HIS A 167 -10.07 -7.21 -10.28
CA HIS A 167 -10.78 -6.07 -10.86
C HIS A 167 -10.20 -5.57 -12.19
N SER A 168 -8.97 -5.94 -12.52
CA SER A 168 -8.31 -5.46 -13.72
C SER A 168 -7.61 -6.58 -14.50
N ASN A 169 -7.68 -6.50 -15.83
CA ASN A 169 -6.86 -7.33 -16.70
C ASN A 169 -5.46 -6.74 -16.93
N SER A 170 -5.28 -5.44 -16.70
CA SER A 170 -4.01 -4.74 -16.78
C SER A 170 -3.60 -4.21 -15.41
N VAL A 171 -2.31 -4.31 -15.09
CA VAL A 171 -1.75 -3.78 -13.85
C VAL A 171 -1.21 -2.39 -14.13
N LEU A 172 -1.84 -1.38 -13.53
CA LEU A 172 -1.49 0.03 -13.70
C LEU A 172 -1.55 0.71 -12.34
N ASP A 173 -0.72 1.74 -12.14
CA ASP A 173 -0.72 2.55 -10.92
C ASP A 173 -2.09 3.18 -10.67
N VAL A 174 -2.78 3.57 -11.76
CA VAL A 174 -4.15 4.10 -11.77
C VAL A 174 -5.00 3.29 -12.74
N THR A 175 -6.07 2.70 -12.27
CA THR A 175 -7.00 1.88 -13.08
C THR A 175 -8.39 2.48 -13.12
N HIS A 176 -8.91 2.77 -14.30
CA HIS A 176 -10.30 3.18 -14.48
C HIS A 176 -11.18 1.93 -14.56
N ILE A 177 -11.67 1.49 -13.42
CA ILE A 177 -12.41 0.22 -13.28
C ILE A 177 -13.80 0.31 -13.92
N LEU A 178 -14.52 1.42 -13.65
CA LEU A 178 -15.87 1.65 -14.17
C LEU A 178 -15.99 3.06 -14.73
N LYS A 179 -16.45 3.19 -15.98
CA LYS A 179 -16.74 4.49 -16.58
C LYS A 179 -18.09 5.01 -16.11
N GLY A 180 -18.15 6.30 -15.78
CA GLY A 180 -19.37 7.02 -15.39
C GLY A 180 -19.63 8.23 -16.29
N LYS A 181 -20.59 9.10 -15.91
CA LYS A 181 -20.90 10.33 -16.64
C LYS A 181 -20.34 11.58 -15.96
N LYS A 182 -20.96 12.01 -14.85
CA LYS A 182 -20.62 13.28 -14.15
C LYS A 182 -19.82 13.07 -12.88
N ASN A 183 -20.05 11.95 -12.19
CA ASN A 183 -19.52 11.67 -10.87
C ASN A 183 -18.51 10.52 -10.94
N LEU A 184 -17.40 10.66 -10.21
CA LEU A 184 -16.32 9.70 -10.13
C LEU A 184 -15.97 9.45 -8.67
N ILE A 185 -15.88 8.19 -8.29
CA ILE A 185 -15.26 7.75 -7.05
C ILE A 185 -13.80 7.41 -7.34
N ILE A 186 -12.89 7.90 -6.52
CA ILE A 186 -11.47 7.58 -6.55
C ILE A 186 -11.11 6.99 -5.19
N THR A 187 -10.47 5.85 -5.18
CA THR A 187 -10.11 5.16 -3.95
C THR A 187 -8.94 4.19 -4.14
N HIS A 188 -8.51 3.53 -3.07
CA HIS A 188 -7.44 2.53 -3.06
C HIS A 188 -7.73 1.40 -2.06
N GLY A 189 -6.89 0.36 -2.05
CA GLY A 189 -6.94 -0.72 -1.07
C GLY A 189 -8.32 -1.36 -0.93
N TYR A 190 -8.74 -1.57 0.31
CA TYR A 190 -9.99 -2.24 0.65
C TYR A 190 -11.24 -1.59 0.04
N PHE A 191 -11.27 -0.25 -0.05
CA PHE A 191 -12.44 0.47 -0.59
C PHE A 191 -12.71 0.16 -2.07
N VAL A 192 -11.69 -0.19 -2.85
CA VAL A 192 -11.92 -0.65 -4.23
C VAL A 192 -12.83 -1.87 -4.24
N ASN A 193 -12.61 -2.81 -3.32
CA ASN A 193 -13.41 -4.02 -3.23
C ASN A 193 -14.84 -3.75 -2.71
N LEU A 194 -15.00 -2.83 -1.75
CA LEU A 194 -16.31 -2.38 -1.27
C LEU A 194 -17.16 -1.81 -2.41
N PHE A 195 -16.60 -0.92 -3.22
CA PHE A 195 -17.30 -0.33 -4.36
C PHE A 195 -17.53 -1.32 -5.49
N ALA A 196 -16.62 -2.26 -5.68
CA ALA A 196 -16.78 -3.32 -6.68
C ALA A 196 -17.98 -4.22 -6.38
N GLN A 197 -18.28 -4.50 -5.12
CA GLN A 197 -19.48 -5.23 -4.71
C GLN A 197 -20.78 -4.49 -5.03
N LYS A 198 -20.72 -3.21 -5.35
CA LYS A 198 -21.85 -2.34 -5.69
C LYS A 198 -21.85 -1.90 -7.17
N PHE A 199 -21.17 -2.63 -8.04
CA PHE A 199 -21.01 -2.25 -9.46
C PHE A 199 -22.35 -2.01 -10.18
N ASP A 200 -23.37 -2.82 -9.93
CA ASP A 200 -24.66 -2.63 -10.60
C ASP A 200 -25.33 -1.32 -10.17
N LEU A 201 -25.25 -0.98 -8.89
CA LEU A 201 -25.72 0.31 -8.39
C LEU A 201 -24.91 1.47 -9.00
N LEU A 202 -23.58 1.36 -9.05
CA LEU A 202 -22.73 2.39 -9.68
C LEU A 202 -23.04 2.57 -11.16
N LYS A 203 -23.26 1.47 -11.90
CA LYS A 203 -23.70 1.50 -13.31
C LYS A 203 -25.05 2.19 -13.46
N GLN A 204 -26.06 1.79 -12.66
CA GLN A 204 -27.38 2.39 -12.67
C GLN A 204 -27.33 3.90 -12.41
N LYS A 205 -26.53 4.33 -11.44
CA LYS A 205 -26.32 5.76 -11.08
C LYS A 205 -25.35 6.47 -12.02
N LYS A 206 -24.74 5.78 -12.98
CA LYS A 206 -23.75 6.31 -13.93
C LYS A 206 -22.55 6.97 -13.23
N ILE A 207 -22.10 6.35 -12.10
CA ILE A 207 -20.94 6.78 -11.31
C ILE A 207 -19.72 5.99 -11.76
N GLY A 208 -18.62 6.68 -12.05
CA GLY A 208 -17.34 6.05 -12.37
C GLY A 208 -16.58 5.60 -11.13
N LEU A 209 -15.67 4.64 -11.31
CA LEU A 209 -14.77 4.17 -10.27
C LEU A 209 -13.33 4.11 -10.79
N VAL A 210 -12.42 4.76 -10.07
CA VAL A 210 -10.98 4.71 -10.29
C VAL A 210 -10.31 4.13 -9.04
N ALA A 211 -9.44 3.18 -9.25
CA ALA A 211 -8.59 2.62 -8.23
C ALA A 211 -7.14 3.09 -8.40
N ILE A 212 -6.47 3.40 -7.29
CA ILE A 212 -5.06 3.74 -7.22
C ILE A 212 -4.33 2.64 -6.46
N ASN A 213 -3.28 2.06 -7.07
CA ASN A 213 -2.42 1.07 -6.41
C ASN A 213 -1.14 1.72 -5.86
N LYS A 214 -0.52 2.61 -6.64
CA LYS A 214 0.73 3.27 -6.27
C LYS A 214 0.48 4.72 -5.93
N LEU A 215 0.63 5.04 -4.64
CA LEU A 215 0.40 6.39 -4.11
C LEU A 215 1.66 7.25 -4.19
N LYS A 216 2.86 6.61 -4.21
CA LYS A 216 4.14 7.33 -4.36
C LYS A 216 5.22 6.43 -4.99
N PRO A 217 6.04 6.92 -5.97
CA PRO A 217 5.78 8.14 -6.71
C PRO A 217 4.50 8.01 -7.52
N PHE A 218 3.74 9.09 -7.61
CA PHE A 218 2.46 9.08 -8.31
C PHE A 218 2.61 9.60 -9.74
N ASN A 219 2.02 8.89 -10.70
CA ASN A 219 1.99 9.33 -12.10
C ASN A 219 0.67 10.06 -12.38
N ASP A 220 0.72 11.37 -12.38
CA ASP A 220 -0.45 12.24 -12.54
C ASP A 220 -1.14 12.12 -13.89
N SER A 221 -0.40 11.87 -14.95
CA SER A 221 -0.86 12.05 -16.35
C SER A 221 -2.12 11.25 -16.64
N LYS A 222 -2.17 10.00 -16.22
CA LYS A 222 -3.34 9.14 -16.45
C LYS A 222 -4.56 9.61 -15.67
N LEU A 223 -4.36 9.98 -14.39
CA LEU A 223 -5.46 10.45 -13.56
C LEU A 223 -6.01 11.79 -14.08
N ILE A 224 -5.16 12.73 -14.47
CA ILE A 224 -5.55 14.02 -15.05
C ILE A 224 -6.44 13.81 -16.27
N ASN A 225 -6.08 12.89 -17.18
CA ASN A 225 -6.87 12.59 -18.37
C ASN A 225 -8.24 11.97 -18.03
N ILE A 226 -8.35 11.27 -16.91
CA ILE A 226 -9.62 10.76 -16.41
C ILE A 226 -10.42 11.91 -15.79
N LEU A 227 -9.83 12.70 -14.89
CA LEU A 227 -10.48 13.79 -14.15
C LEU A 227 -11.15 14.81 -15.09
N LYS A 228 -10.50 15.18 -16.19
CA LYS A 228 -11.05 16.10 -17.21
C LYS A 228 -12.43 15.70 -17.74
N LYS A 229 -12.82 14.43 -17.59
CA LYS A 229 -14.09 13.89 -18.09
C LYS A 229 -15.23 13.95 -17.07
N TYR A 230 -14.92 14.34 -15.81
CA TYR A 230 -15.87 14.32 -14.72
C TYR A 230 -16.04 15.69 -14.08
N LYS A 231 -17.29 16.01 -13.71
CA LYS A 231 -17.61 17.26 -13.01
C LYS A 231 -17.30 17.18 -11.53
N ASN A 232 -17.63 16.06 -10.90
CA ASN A 232 -17.45 15.85 -9.46
C ASN A 232 -16.64 14.57 -9.21
N CYS A 233 -15.64 14.67 -8.36
CA CYS A 233 -14.84 13.56 -7.88
C CYS A 233 -15.00 13.44 -6.36
N TYR A 234 -15.05 12.20 -5.88
CA TYR A 234 -15.11 11.88 -4.47
C TYR A 234 -13.93 10.98 -4.16
N PHE A 235 -12.97 11.48 -3.39
CA PHE A 235 -11.90 10.64 -2.88
C PHE A 235 -12.35 10.04 -1.55
N ILE A 236 -12.31 8.71 -1.46
CA ILE A 236 -12.84 7.96 -0.32
C ILE A 236 -11.76 7.01 0.18
N ASP A 237 -11.38 7.19 1.43
CA ASP A 237 -10.44 6.33 2.17
C ASP A 237 -10.77 6.36 3.67
N ASP A 238 -9.99 5.66 4.47
CA ASP A 238 -10.08 5.60 5.92
C ASP A 238 -9.02 6.45 6.63
N SER A 239 -8.35 7.35 5.92
CA SER A 239 -7.39 8.26 6.53
C SER A 239 -8.08 9.45 7.19
N TRP A 240 -7.42 10.06 8.17
CA TRP A 240 -7.84 11.37 8.66
C TRP A 240 -7.94 12.36 7.48
N PRO A 241 -9.01 13.18 7.37
CA PRO A 241 -9.17 14.09 6.24
C PRO A 241 -7.96 14.99 5.98
N ASN A 242 -7.30 15.44 7.06
CA ASN A 242 -6.08 16.27 6.99
C ASN A 242 -4.79 15.47 6.75
N ALA A 243 -4.87 14.15 6.68
CA ALA A 243 -3.77 13.24 6.38
C ALA A 243 -4.05 12.35 5.16
N SER A 244 -5.14 12.61 4.44
CA SER A 244 -5.57 11.82 3.30
C SER A 244 -4.75 12.15 2.04
N PHE A 245 -4.51 11.15 1.21
CA PHE A 245 -4.00 11.33 -0.16
C PHE A 245 -4.92 12.22 -1.03
N GLY A 246 -6.17 12.37 -0.61
CA GLY A 246 -7.13 13.30 -1.22
C GLY A 246 -6.66 14.75 -1.23
N LEU A 247 -5.84 15.19 -0.25
CA LEU A 247 -5.25 16.54 -0.25
C LEU A 247 -4.26 16.73 -1.41
N TYR A 248 -3.45 15.71 -1.70
CA TYR A 248 -2.59 15.72 -2.88
C TYR A 248 -3.42 15.86 -4.17
N LEU A 249 -4.52 15.11 -4.28
CA LEU A 249 -5.42 15.21 -5.44
C LEU A 249 -6.09 16.59 -5.55
N THR A 250 -6.45 17.20 -4.44
CA THR A 250 -7.00 18.58 -4.39
C THR A 250 -5.97 19.58 -4.93
N SER A 251 -4.73 19.48 -4.44
CA SER A 251 -3.62 20.31 -4.92
C SER A 251 -3.35 20.10 -6.41
N LEU A 252 -3.35 18.85 -6.87
CA LEU A 252 -3.15 18.50 -8.29
C LEU A 252 -4.23 19.13 -9.20
N ILE A 253 -5.50 19.04 -8.79
CA ILE A 253 -6.63 19.63 -9.53
C ILE A 253 -6.44 21.14 -9.65
N HIS A 254 -6.08 21.80 -8.55
CA HIS A 254 -5.84 23.25 -8.54
C HIS A 254 -4.64 23.64 -9.40
N GLN A 255 -3.49 23.01 -9.24
CA GLN A 255 -2.26 23.30 -10.01
C GLN A 255 -2.43 23.09 -11.52
N ARG A 256 -3.29 22.15 -11.91
CA ARG A 256 -3.57 21.85 -13.32
C ARG A 256 -4.79 22.60 -13.88
N ASN A 257 -5.37 23.51 -13.11
CA ASN A 257 -6.57 24.29 -13.46
C ASN A 257 -7.72 23.41 -14.01
N LEU A 258 -7.95 22.24 -13.38
CA LEU A 258 -9.01 21.34 -13.82
C LEU A 258 -10.37 21.87 -13.32
N LYS A 259 -11.39 21.79 -14.18
CA LYS A 259 -12.78 22.19 -13.87
C LYS A 259 -13.54 21.12 -13.08
N THR A 260 -12.85 20.27 -12.38
CA THR A 260 -13.41 19.14 -11.63
C THR A 260 -13.47 19.50 -10.14
N ASN A 261 -14.65 19.40 -9.54
CA ASN A 261 -14.80 19.55 -8.08
C ASN A 261 -14.33 18.25 -7.39
N ILE A 262 -13.59 18.36 -6.32
CA ILE A 262 -13.20 17.21 -5.49
C ILE A 262 -13.73 17.38 -4.07
N LYS A 263 -14.22 16.27 -3.48
CA LYS A 263 -14.58 16.15 -2.07
C LYS A 263 -13.84 14.93 -1.50
N ILE A 264 -13.23 15.12 -0.33
CA ILE A 264 -12.63 14.04 0.48
C ILE A 264 -13.71 13.56 1.46
N ILE A 265 -13.89 12.26 1.58
CA ILE A 265 -14.91 11.61 2.43
C ILE A 265 -14.24 10.50 3.24
#